data_05d0f076dcb687b9043846e086fa395e
#
_entry.id   05d0f076dcb687b9043846e086fa395e
#
_cell.length_a   1.000
_cell.length_b   1.000
_cell.length_c   1.000
_cell.angle_alpha   90.00
_cell.angle_beta   90.00
_cell.angle_gamma   90.00
#
_symmetry.space_group_name_H-M   'P 1'
#
loop_
_entity.id
_entity.type
_entity.pdbx_description
1 polymer ?
#
loop_
_entity_poly.entity_id
_entity_poly.type
_entity_poly.pdbx_seq_one_letter_code
_entity_poly.pdbx_strand_id
1 'polypeptide(L)'
;MCSSDLLDTEVDIANLESKLNMEVRGKMDQQQKEYYLREKIKAIHEELGDKVDKDTEVQELRDQIKKMKLDEDIEKALLKEVDRLDSMPPMMAESAIIRTYLDWAMALPWKKETKDRLDLNEAQKVLDEDHYGLKKVKDRIIEYLAVKQLTHSLKGPILCFVGPPGTGKTSIAKSIARAMNRKYVRISLGGVRDEAEIRGHRRTYIGALPGRILAGMKQAGVKNPVFLLDEIDKMTSDMRGDPSSALLEVLDPEQNNTFSDHFLELPFDLSKAFWITTANVLGDIPRPLMDRMEIIDFTSYTEEEKVQIAKRYLVPKQIKENGLKPSQAKFSDAVLRHIIEGYTRESGVRSLEKTIGTVCRRIGKSLLMNDEVPLSVSVKNLEKLLGPVKFLPETVHKDDEVGIVTGMAWTQVGGEVLETEAVAVKGKGRLLLTGQLGDVMKESAEAGVTYVRSRADVLGIDADFYANMDLHIHLPEGAIPKDGPSAGITMATAITSALTGKAVRHDVAMTGEITLRGTVLPVGGIKEKVIAAHRAGIKKILLPEENKRDMDEVPQSVKKDVKFVFVHHMDEVLAQALVKS
;
A
#
# COMPACT_ATOMS: atom_id res chain seq x y z
N MET A 1 15.99 44.67 81.70
CA MET A 1 15.23 44.18 80.50
C MET A 1 15.94 43.04 79.77
N CYS A 2 16.71 42.18 80.41
CA CYS A 2 17.41 41.09 79.66
C CYS A 2 17.22 39.70 80.29
N SER A 3 16.34 39.56 81.33
CA SER A 3 16.17 38.23 81.94
C SER A 3 14.86 37.54 81.52
N SER A 4 13.81 38.28 81.11
CA SER A 4 12.52 37.72 80.73
C SER A 4 12.54 37.17 79.25
N ASP A 5 13.24 37.85 78.35
CA ASP A 5 13.32 37.46 76.94
C ASP A 5 14.11 36.15 76.78
N LEU A 6 15.11 35.90 77.66
CA LEU A 6 15.86 34.62 77.63
C LEU A 6 15.03 33.46 78.17
N LEU A 7 14.16 33.69 79.19
CA LEU A 7 13.26 32.67 79.71
C LEU A 7 12.13 32.31 78.71
N ASP A 8 11.60 33.28 77.98
CA ASP A 8 10.59 33.05 76.99
C ASP A 8 11.18 32.27 75.78
N THR A 9 12.41 32.54 75.33
CA THR A 9 13.09 31.77 74.32
C THR A 9 13.43 30.33 74.75
N GLU A 10 13.83 30.10 76.01
CA GLU A 10 14.07 28.73 76.49
C GLU A 10 12.76 27.92 76.63
N VAL A 11 11.64 28.54 76.97
CA VAL A 11 10.32 27.89 76.98
C VAL A 11 9.82 27.55 75.62
N ASP A 12 10.08 28.42 74.60
CA ASP A 12 9.74 28.15 73.18
C ASP A 12 10.60 27.03 72.59
N ILE A 13 11.89 26.96 72.93
CA ILE A 13 12.77 25.87 72.59
C ILE A 13 12.32 24.55 73.17
N ALA A 14 11.98 24.52 74.46
CA ALA A 14 11.48 23.31 75.16
C ALA A 14 10.13 22.84 74.59
N ASN A 15 9.25 23.75 74.19
CA ASN A 15 7.98 23.44 73.56
C ASN A 15 8.20 22.89 72.10
N LEU A 16 9.15 23.44 71.36
CA LEU A 16 9.55 22.94 70.05
C LEU A 16 10.18 21.54 70.12
N GLU A 17 11.07 21.30 71.07
CA GLU A 17 11.65 19.97 71.33
C GLU A 17 10.58 18.94 71.76
N SER A 18 9.63 19.33 72.58
CA SER A 18 8.51 18.45 72.94
C SER A 18 7.63 18.10 71.79
N LYS A 19 7.31 19.06 70.88
CA LYS A 19 6.56 18.80 69.62
C LYS A 19 7.35 17.92 68.68
N LEU A 20 8.63 18.18 68.50
CA LEU A 20 9.50 17.37 67.63
C LEU A 20 9.60 15.92 68.17
N ASN A 21 9.75 15.73 69.45
CA ASN A 21 9.80 14.41 70.04
C ASN A 21 8.46 13.65 69.92
N MET A 22 7.32 14.34 70.01
CA MET A 22 6.01 13.71 69.76
C MET A 22 5.84 13.32 68.25
N GLU A 23 6.26 14.18 67.31
CA GLU A 23 6.21 13.84 65.87
C GLU A 23 7.16 12.69 65.54
N VAL A 24 8.37 12.67 66.05
CA VAL A 24 9.32 11.56 65.85
C VAL A 24 8.80 10.26 66.43
N ARG A 25 8.22 10.28 67.68
CA ARG A 25 7.55 9.08 68.24
C ARG A 25 6.39 8.63 67.37
N GLY A 26 5.52 9.53 66.90
CA GLY A 26 4.40 9.21 66.04
C GLY A 26 4.84 8.57 64.74
N LYS A 27 5.93 9.06 64.11
CA LYS A 27 6.51 8.47 62.89
C LYS A 27 7.17 7.10 63.16
N MET A 28 7.86 6.93 64.29
CA MET A 28 8.44 5.64 64.68
C MET A 28 7.36 4.59 65.00
N ASP A 29 6.28 4.95 65.67
CA ASP A 29 5.16 4.05 65.96
C ASP A 29 4.44 3.66 64.65
N GLN A 30 4.32 4.59 63.70
CA GLN A 30 3.73 4.32 62.42
C GLN A 30 4.62 3.39 61.56
N GLN A 31 5.94 3.57 61.58
CA GLN A 31 6.89 2.67 60.91
C GLN A 31 6.93 1.27 61.57
N GLN A 32 6.90 1.17 62.89
CA GLN A 32 6.82 -0.11 63.58
C GLN A 32 5.51 -0.86 63.32
N LYS A 33 4.38 -0.13 63.24
CA LYS A 33 3.09 -0.70 62.90
C LYS A 33 3.05 -1.17 61.44
N GLU A 34 3.66 -0.41 60.53
CA GLU A 34 3.78 -0.80 59.11
C GLU A 34 4.69 -2.01 58.94
N TYR A 35 5.82 -2.07 59.67
CA TYR A 35 6.70 -3.24 59.67
C TYR A 35 5.98 -4.48 60.26
N TYR A 36 5.26 -4.34 61.36
CA TYR A 36 4.49 -5.42 61.96
C TYR A 36 3.38 -5.93 61.05
N LEU A 37 2.67 -5.03 60.34
CA LEU A 37 1.65 -5.41 59.37
C LEU A 37 2.26 -6.11 58.16
N ARG A 38 3.43 -5.69 57.69
CA ARG A 38 4.15 -6.36 56.59
C ARG A 38 4.61 -7.78 57.01
N GLU A 39 5.17 -7.94 58.21
CA GLU A 39 5.56 -9.27 58.71
C GLU A 39 4.33 -10.19 58.93
N LYS A 40 3.21 -9.62 59.36
CA LYS A 40 1.96 -10.38 59.51
C LYS A 40 1.38 -10.80 58.15
N ILE A 41 1.42 -9.93 57.13
CA ILE A 41 1.05 -10.25 55.75
C ILE A 41 1.96 -11.34 55.22
N LYS A 42 3.27 -11.27 55.46
CA LYS A 42 4.24 -12.27 55.06
C LYS A 42 3.98 -13.65 55.70
N ALA A 43 3.68 -13.68 57.00
CA ALA A 43 3.31 -14.91 57.68
C ALA A 43 1.98 -15.50 57.18
N ILE A 44 1.01 -14.66 56.83
CA ILE A 44 -0.26 -15.09 56.24
C ILE A 44 -0.02 -15.66 54.81
N HIS A 45 0.81 -15.03 54.00
CA HIS A 45 1.20 -15.55 52.68
C HIS A 45 2.00 -16.87 52.78
N GLU A 46 2.84 -17.02 53.81
CA GLU A 46 3.55 -18.27 54.11
C GLU A 46 2.59 -19.41 54.53
N GLU A 47 1.54 -19.10 55.31
CA GLU A 47 0.49 -20.07 55.69
C GLU A 47 -0.48 -20.39 54.51
N LEU A 48 -0.74 -19.46 53.62
CA LEU A 48 -1.58 -19.64 52.43
C LEU A 48 -0.88 -20.36 51.29
N GLY A 49 0.41 -20.66 51.40
CA GLY A 49 1.15 -21.39 50.35
C GLY A 49 1.74 -20.55 49.20
N ASP A 50 1.66 -19.21 49.28
CA ASP A 50 2.16 -18.31 48.22
C ASP A 50 3.65 -18.49 47.93
N LYS A 51 4.45 -18.98 48.87
CA LYS A 51 5.85 -19.36 48.61
C LYS A 51 5.99 -20.64 47.78
N VAL A 52 5.09 -21.59 48.01
CA VAL A 52 5.08 -22.87 47.26
C VAL A 52 4.75 -22.60 45.79
N ASP A 53 3.80 -21.66 45.53
CA ASP A 53 3.46 -21.28 44.15
C ASP A 53 4.61 -20.57 43.43
N LYS A 54 5.35 -19.66 44.13
CA LYS A 54 6.46 -18.93 43.49
C LYS A 54 7.65 -19.86 43.17
N ASP A 55 8.04 -20.70 44.11
CA ASP A 55 9.17 -21.65 43.92
C ASP A 55 8.81 -22.65 42.79
N THR A 56 7.55 -23.03 42.70
CA THR A 56 7.04 -23.88 41.62
C THR A 56 7.07 -23.15 40.26
N GLU A 57 6.58 -21.89 40.20
CA GLU A 57 6.62 -21.04 38.99
C GLU A 57 8.06 -20.87 38.49
N VAL A 58 8.98 -20.51 39.36
CA VAL A 58 10.41 -20.31 39.01
C VAL A 58 11.03 -21.59 38.49
N GLN A 59 10.73 -22.74 39.12
CA GLN A 59 11.24 -24.03 38.67
C GLN A 59 10.66 -24.44 37.31
N GLU A 60 9.37 -24.21 37.09
CA GLU A 60 8.73 -24.45 35.80
C GLU A 60 9.33 -23.60 34.68
N LEU A 61 9.60 -22.30 34.96
CA LEU A 61 10.27 -21.42 33.99
C LEU A 61 11.67 -21.92 33.64
N ARG A 62 12.47 -22.35 34.63
CA ARG A 62 13.81 -22.92 34.41
C ARG A 62 13.75 -24.20 33.56
N ASP A 63 12.78 -25.09 33.83
CA ASP A 63 12.61 -26.33 33.10
C ASP A 63 12.12 -26.10 31.66
N GLN A 64 11.24 -25.11 31.44
CA GLN A 64 10.78 -24.70 30.13
C GLN A 64 11.92 -24.15 29.28
N ILE A 65 12.73 -23.22 29.83
CA ILE A 65 13.89 -22.65 29.15
C ILE A 65 14.87 -23.75 28.71
N LYS A 66 15.21 -24.68 29.61
CA LYS A 66 16.11 -25.82 29.30
C LYS A 66 15.53 -26.75 28.22
N LYS A 67 14.20 -26.99 28.22
CA LYS A 67 13.52 -27.79 27.17
C LYS A 67 13.57 -27.14 25.80
N MET A 68 13.68 -25.82 25.72
CA MET A 68 13.77 -25.08 24.45
C MET A 68 15.11 -25.31 23.73
N LYS A 69 16.14 -25.79 24.42
CA LYS A 69 17.51 -26.07 23.88
C LYS A 69 18.06 -24.85 23.12
N LEU A 70 18.01 -23.70 23.74
CA LEU A 70 18.48 -22.43 23.17
C LEU A 70 20.01 -22.44 23.01
N ASP A 71 20.54 -21.44 22.35
CA ASP A 71 21.97 -21.20 22.31
C ASP A 71 22.46 -20.79 23.70
N GLU A 72 23.69 -21.19 24.10
CA GLU A 72 24.18 -21.05 25.49
C GLU A 72 24.07 -19.62 26.02
N ASP A 73 24.35 -18.61 25.20
CA ASP A 73 24.33 -17.22 25.63
C ASP A 73 22.89 -16.72 25.89
N ILE A 74 21.93 -17.16 25.05
CA ILE A 74 20.51 -16.84 25.21
C ILE A 74 19.95 -17.56 26.43
N GLU A 75 20.26 -18.86 26.60
CA GLU A 75 19.81 -19.64 27.76
C GLU A 75 20.33 -19.04 29.06
N LYS A 76 21.63 -18.70 29.13
CA LYS A 76 22.24 -18.04 30.29
C LYS A 76 21.58 -16.70 30.61
N ALA A 77 21.28 -15.89 29.59
CA ALA A 77 20.62 -14.59 29.77
C ALA A 77 19.21 -14.74 30.34
N LEU A 78 18.42 -15.68 29.82
CA LEU A 78 17.07 -15.94 30.31
C LEU A 78 17.09 -16.53 31.73
N LEU A 79 17.97 -17.47 32.04
CA LEU A 79 18.10 -18.02 33.39
C LEU A 79 18.50 -16.95 34.41
N LYS A 80 19.36 -16.00 34.04
CA LYS A 80 19.70 -14.86 34.88
C LYS A 80 18.48 -13.98 35.21
N GLU A 81 17.58 -13.76 34.27
CA GLU A 81 16.33 -13.01 34.54
C GLU A 81 15.38 -13.83 35.42
N VAL A 82 15.35 -15.17 35.30
CA VAL A 82 14.61 -16.04 36.21
C VAL A 82 15.20 -15.96 37.62
N ASP A 83 16.54 -15.98 37.78
CA ASP A 83 17.19 -15.84 39.07
C ASP A 83 16.90 -14.46 39.72
N ARG A 84 16.80 -13.41 38.87
CA ARG A 84 16.40 -12.09 39.31
C ARG A 84 14.96 -12.06 39.78
N LEU A 85 14.03 -12.71 39.04
CA LEU A 85 12.62 -12.86 39.46
C LEU A 85 12.52 -13.62 40.81
N ASP A 86 13.33 -14.66 41.00
CA ASP A 86 13.39 -15.46 42.20
C ASP A 86 13.80 -14.63 43.44
N SER A 87 14.78 -13.74 43.28
CA SER A 87 15.28 -12.87 44.33
C SER A 87 14.34 -11.71 44.73
N MET A 88 13.34 -11.38 43.87
CA MET A 88 12.44 -10.23 44.08
C MET A 88 11.17 -10.59 44.87
N PRO A 89 10.65 -9.68 45.71
CA PRO A 89 9.33 -9.83 46.29
C PRO A 89 8.22 -9.87 45.22
N PRO A 90 7.21 -10.75 45.33
CA PRO A 90 6.15 -10.93 44.34
C PRO A 90 5.35 -9.67 43.99
N MET A 91 5.22 -8.75 44.93
CA MET A 91 4.41 -7.52 44.77
C MET A 91 5.18 -6.34 44.17
N MET A 92 6.43 -6.50 43.76
CA MET A 92 7.16 -5.45 43.06
C MET A 92 6.70 -5.30 41.61
N ALA A 93 6.47 -4.07 41.17
CA ALA A 93 6.13 -3.78 39.75
C ALA A 93 7.15 -4.33 38.77
N GLU A 94 8.42 -4.40 39.18
CA GLU A 94 9.53 -4.94 38.38
C GLU A 94 9.38 -6.45 38.14
N SER A 95 8.80 -7.21 39.06
CA SER A 95 8.53 -8.64 38.86
C SER A 95 7.55 -8.90 37.71
N ALA A 96 6.54 -8.04 37.54
CA ALA A 96 5.59 -8.12 36.43
C ALA A 96 6.27 -7.82 35.08
N ILE A 97 7.22 -6.90 35.04
CA ILE A 97 8.01 -6.58 33.86
C ILE A 97 8.87 -7.79 33.45
N ILE A 98 9.55 -8.41 34.42
CA ILE A 98 10.39 -9.60 34.14
C ILE A 98 9.53 -10.79 33.68
N ARG A 99 8.37 -11.02 34.30
CA ARG A 99 7.43 -12.06 33.80
C ARG A 99 7.01 -11.80 32.37
N THR A 100 6.57 -10.59 32.07
CA THR A 100 6.19 -10.21 30.70
C THR A 100 7.35 -10.44 29.72
N TYR A 101 8.57 -10.10 30.10
CA TYR A 101 9.76 -10.34 29.29
C TYR A 101 10.00 -11.84 29.05
N LEU A 102 9.97 -12.66 30.10
CA LEU A 102 10.13 -14.12 29.99
C LEU A 102 9.03 -14.76 29.14
N ASP A 103 7.78 -14.33 29.32
CA ASP A 103 6.64 -14.79 28.51
C ASP A 103 6.83 -14.50 27.02
N TRP A 104 7.35 -13.31 26.69
CA TRP A 104 7.67 -12.97 25.31
C TRP A 104 8.84 -13.81 24.79
N ALA A 105 9.93 -13.89 25.53
CA ALA A 105 11.11 -14.63 25.11
C ALA A 105 10.82 -16.13 24.91
N MET A 106 10.02 -16.75 25.78
CA MET A 106 9.64 -18.16 25.67
C MET A 106 8.64 -18.42 24.56
N ALA A 107 7.79 -17.43 24.22
CA ALA A 107 6.80 -17.57 23.15
C ALA A 107 7.41 -17.44 21.73
N LEU A 108 8.66 -16.98 21.60
CA LEU A 108 9.31 -16.85 20.31
C LEU A 108 9.75 -18.21 19.73
N PRO A 109 9.63 -18.40 18.41
CA PRO A 109 9.98 -19.67 17.77
C PRO A 109 11.50 -19.75 17.45
N TRP A 110 12.35 -19.92 18.46
CA TRP A 110 13.80 -19.94 18.29
C TRP A 110 14.32 -21.00 17.33
N LYS A 111 13.74 -22.20 17.36
CA LYS A 111 14.20 -23.36 16.58
C LYS A 111 13.12 -24.05 15.75
N LYS A 112 11.86 -23.68 15.91
CA LYS A 112 10.73 -24.32 15.25
C LYS A 112 10.56 -23.83 13.83
N GLU A 113 10.67 -24.70 12.84
CA GLU A 113 10.51 -24.41 11.42
C GLU A 113 9.42 -25.28 10.77
N THR A 114 8.77 -24.76 9.72
CA THR A 114 7.96 -25.55 8.81
C THR A 114 8.84 -26.21 7.75
N LYS A 115 8.45 -27.39 7.28
CA LYS A 115 9.13 -28.03 6.14
C LYS A 115 8.73 -27.31 4.86
N ASP A 116 9.69 -26.74 4.17
CA ASP A 116 9.47 -26.05 2.90
C ASP A 116 9.04 -27.04 1.81
N ARG A 117 8.09 -26.63 1.00
CA ARG A 117 7.76 -27.27 -0.26
C ARG A 117 8.25 -26.34 -1.37
N LEU A 118 9.25 -26.76 -2.12
CA LEU A 118 9.84 -25.99 -3.22
C LEU A 118 9.60 -26.69 -4.58
N ASP A 119 8.43 -27.28 -4.77
CA ASP A 119 8.02 -27.79 -6.07
C ASP A 119 7.46 -26.63 -6.91
N LEU A 120 8.20 -26.28 -7.97
CA LEU A 120 7.85 -25.16 -8.85
C LEU A 120 6.54 -25.41 -9.63
N ASN A 121 6.26 -26.66 -9.99
CA ASN A 121 5.01 -27.00 -10.68
C ASN A 121 3.80 -26.83 -9.75
N GLU A 122 3.95 -27.25 -8.50
CA GLU A 122 2.89 -27.04 -7.50
C GLU A 122 2.73 -25.55 -7.16
N ALA A 123 3.84 -24.80 -7.09
CA ALA A 123 3.79 -23.36 -6.88
C ALA A 123 3.07 -22.64 -8.03
N GLN A 124 3.38 -22.97 -9.28
CA GLN A 124 2.69 -22.45 -10.46
C GLN A 124 1.19 -22.76 -10.40
N LYS A 125 0.84 -24.00 -10.08
CA LYS A 125 -0.56 -24.42 -9.94
C LYS A 125 -1.31 -23.63 -8.88
N VAL A 126 -0.71 -23.45 -7.69
CA VAL A 126 -1.29 -22.63 -6.61
C VAL A 126 -1.52 -21.19 -7.04
N LEU A 127 -0.55 -20.58 -7.73
CA LEU A 127 -0.68 -19.23 -8.25
C LEU A 127 -1.77 -19.11 -9.32
N ASP A 128 -1.94 -20.13 -10.18
CA ASP A 128 -2.95 -20.14 -11.24
C ASP A 128 -4.36 -20.40 -10.70
N GLU A 129 -4.49 -21.21 -9.62
CA GLU A 129 -5.75 -21.43 -8.93
C GLU A 129 -6.25 -20.17 -8.21
N ASP A 130 -5.34 -19.42 -7.56
CA ASP A 130 -5.70 -18.27 -6.73
C ASP A 130 -5.83 -16.97 -7.51
N HIS A 131 -5.18 -16.85 -8.67
CA HIS A 131 -5.09 -15.60 -9.42
C HIS A 131 -5.34 -15.81 -10.91
N TYR A 132 -6.26 -15.04 -11.46
CA TYR A 132 -6.46 -14.96 -12.91
C TYR A 132 -5.49 -13.95 -13.53
N GLY A 133 -4.95 -14.28 -14.70
CA GLY A 133 -4.00 -13.40 -15.39
C GLY A 133 -2.66 -13.28 -14.68
N LEU A 134 -2.10 -12.08 -14.61
CA LEU A 134 -0.82 -11.75 -13.96
C LEU A 134 0.36 -12.61 -14.43
N LYS A 135 0.40 -13.00 -15.72
CA LYS A 135 1.39 -13.96 -16.25
C LYS A 135 2.82 -13.51 -15.93
N LYS A 136 3.20 -12.28 -16.28
CA LYS A 136 4.55 -11.74 -16.03
C LYS A 136 4.93 -11.77 -14.54
N VAL A 137 3.97 -11.43 -13.66
CA VAL A 137 4.16 -11.46 -12.20
C VAL A 137 4.41 -12.88 -11.70
N LYS A 138 3.60 -13.84 -12.16
CA LYS A 138 3.75 -15.26 -11.80
C LYS A 138 5.07 -15.83 -12.29
N ASP A 139 5.43 -15.56 -13.55
CA ASP A 139 6.69 -16.02 -14.14
C ASP A 139 7.89 -15.51 -13.32
N ARG A 140 7.91 -14.21 -12.94
CA ARG A 140 8.94 -13.64 -12.07
C ARG A 140 9.00 -14.28 -10.68
N ILE A 141 7.85 -14.56 -10.08
CA ILE A 141 7.79 -15.25 -8.78
C ILE A 141 8.36 -16.66 -8.89
N ILE A 142 8.03 -17.40 -9.96
CA ILE A 142 8.55 -18.76 -10.20
C ILE A 142 10.05 -18.74 -10.47
N GLU A 143 10.56 -17.80 -11.27
CA GLU A 143 11.99 -17.57 -11.48
C GLU A 143 12.72 -17.35 -10.15
N TYR A 144 12.18 -16.50 -9.30
CA TYR A 144 12.75 -16.21 -7.99
C TYR A 144 12.75 -17.45 -7.07
N LEU A 145 11.66 -18.22 -7.04
CA LEU A 145 11.58 -19.46 -6.27
C LEU A 145 12.54 -20.52 -6.81
N ALA A 146 12.76 -20.58 -8.14
CA ALA A 146 13.72 -21.48 -8.78
C ALA A 146 15.15 -21.18 -8.34
N VAL A 147 15.56 -19.92 -8.32
CA VAL A 147 16.88 -19.50 -7.84
C VAL A 147 17.06 -19.92 -6.38
N LYS A 148 16.05 -19.72 -5.53
CA LYS A 148 16.09 -20.15 -4.12
C LYS A 148 16.22 -21.67 -3.96
N GLN A 149 15.55 -22.42 -4.82
CA GLN A 149 15.70 -23.89 -4.82
C GLN A 149 17.11 -24.33 -5.21
N LEU A 150 17.71 -23.69 -6.22
CA LEU A 150 19.06 -24.03 -6.69
C LEU A 150 20.16 -23.64 -5.70
N THR A 151 20.03 -22.47 -5.08
CA THR A 151 21.06 -21.94 -4.16
C THR A 151 20.94 -22.47 -2.74
N HIS A 152 19.82 -23.10 -2.39
CA HIS A 152 19.47 -23.48 -1.00
C HIS A 152 19.64 -22.32 0.00
N SER A 153 19.62 -21.09 -0.48
CA SER A 153 19.83 -19.86 0.28
C SER A 153 18.65 -18.90 0.13
N LEU A 154 18.29 -18.27 1.23
CA LEU A 154 17.33 -17.15 1.22
C LEU A 154 18.03 -15.79 0.98
N LYS A 155 19.37 -15.79 0.84
CA LYS A 155 20.13 -14.59 0.48
C LYS A 155 19.80 -14.22 -0.97
N GLY A 156 19.13 -13.12 -1.15
CA GLY A 156 18.71 -12.60 -2.46
C GLY A 156 17.91 -11.32 -2.29
N PRO A 157 17.59 -10.61 -3.36
CA PRO A 157 16.81 -9.40 -3.29
C PRO A 157 15.43 -9.70 -2.68
N ILE A 158 14.83 -8.70 -2.07
CA ILE A 158 13.50 -8.78 -1.44
C ILE A 158 12.46 -8.53 -2.53
N LEU A 159 11.45 -9.37 -2.63
CA LEU A 159 10.36 -9.13 -3.57
C LEU A 159 9.55 -7.89 -3.18
N CYS A 160 9.47 -6.91 -4.07
CA CYS A 160 8.65 -5.72 -3.88
C CYS A 160 7.56 -5.65 -4.96
N PHE A 161 6.30 -5.77 -4.54
CA PHE A 161 5.14 -5.67 -5.43
C PHE A 161 4.67 -4.23 -5.50
N VAL A 162 4.83 -3.60 -6.66
CA VAL A 162 4.47 -2.20 -6.88
C VAL A 162 3.28 -2.09 -7.83
N GLY A 163 2.37 -1.18 -7.57
CA GLY A 163 1.25 -0.90 -8.48
C GLY A 163 -0.02 -0.44 -7.79
N PRO A 164 -1.10 -0.18 -8.54
CA PRO A 164 -2.34 0.38 -8.02
C PRO A 164 -3.00 -0.48 -6.93
N PRO A 165 -3.82 0.13 -6.07
CA PRO A 165 -4.55 -0.60 -5.05
C PRO A 165 -5.57 -1.58 -5.66
N GLY A 166 -5.77 -2.74 -5.02
CA GLY A 166 -6.76 -3.73 -5.46
C GLY A 166 -6.31 -4.63 -6.61
N THR A 167 -5.05 -4.59 -7.03
CA THR A 167 -4.49 -5.45 -8.10
C THR A 167 -3.99 -6.82 -7.62
N GLY A 168 -4.19 -7.15 -6.34
CA GLY A 168 -3.89 -8.49 -5.84
C GLY A 168 -2.52 -8.66 -5.17
N LYS A 169 -1.76 -7.59 -4.94
CA LYS A 169 -0.42 -7.63 -4.30
C LYS A 169 -0.40 -8.42 -2.98
N THR A 170 -1.31 -8.09 -2.07
CA THR A 170 -1.42 -8.76 -0.76
C THR A 170 -1.89 -10.21 -0.88
N SER A 171 -2.78 -10.52 -1.83
CA SER A 171 -3.29 -11.88 -2.01
C SER A 171 -2.25 -12.82 -2.61
N ILE A 172 -1.43 -12.34 -3.56
CA ILE A 172 -0.39 -13.17 -4.17
C ILE A 172 0.71 -13.55 -3.17
N ALA A 173 1.05 -12.64 -2.23
CA ALA A 173 1.98 -12.94 -1.14
C ALA A 173 1.46 -14.09 -0.25
N LYS A 174 0.15 -14.13 0.01
CA LYS A 174 -0.49 -15.25 0.73
C LYS A 174 -0.42 -16.55 -0.07
N SER A 175 -0.59 -16.48 -1.40
CA SER A 175 -0.49 -17.66 -2.27
C SER A 175 0.94 -18.20 -2.36
N ILE A 176 1.95 -17.32 -2.35
CA ILE A 176 3.37 -17.72 -2.24
C ILE A 176 3.61 -18.48 -0.94
N ALA A 177 3.11 -17.95 0.19
CA ALA A 177 3.25 -18.65 1.48
C ALA A 177 2.58 -20.04 1.46
N ARG A 178 1.39 -20.16 0.83
CA ARG A 178 0.70 -21.44 0.62
C ARG A 178 1.51 -22.39 -0.26
N ALA A 179 2.07 -21.90 -1.35
CA ALA A 179 2.89 -22.67 -2.27
C ALA A 179 4.16 -23.23 -1.59
N MET A 180 4.80 -22.42 -0.75
CA MET A 180 6.00 -22.80 0.01
C MET A 180 5.68 -23.64 1.26
N ASN A 181 4.41 -23.85 1.62
CA ASN A 181 3.97 -24.47 2.88
C ASN A 181 4.49 -23.72 4.13
N ARG A 182 4.59 -22.39 4.07
CA ARG A 182 5.02 -21.53 5.17
C ARG A 182 3.86 -20.79 5.82
N LYS A 183 4.02 -20.44 7.08
CA LYS A 183 3.09 -19.54 7.77
C LYS A 183 3.20 -18.13 7.19
N TYR A 184 2.06 -17.44 7.09
CA TYR A 184 1.96 -16.10 6.54
C TYR A 184 1.68 -15.09 7.64
N VAL A 185 2.44 -14.02 7.67
CA VAL A 185 2.25 -12.87 8.58
C VAL A 185 2.22 -11.59 7.76
N ARG A 186 1.25 -10.73 8.04
CA ARG A 186 1.14 -9.40 7.42
C ARG A 186 1.37 -8.33 8.47
N ILE A 187 2.27 -7.41 8.17
CA ILE A 187 2.52 -6.20 8.95
C ILE A 187 2.24 -4.99 8.05
N SER A 188 1.29 -4.14 8.44
CA SER A 188 1.06 -2.88 7.74
C SER A 188 2.04 -1.83 8.23
N LEU A 189 2.77 -1.21 7.31
CA LEU A 189 3.72 -0.13 7.59
C LEU A 189 3.13 1.25 7.30
N GLY A 190 1.91 1.31 6.74
CA GLY A 190 1.21 2.56 6.48
C GLY A 190 0.96 3.34 7.77
N GLY A 191 1.53 4.55 7.85
CA GLY A 191 1.41 5.43 9.01
C GLY A 191 2.42 5.20 10.14
N VAL A 192 3.35 4.26 9.99
CA VAL A 192 4.47 4.06 10.91
C VAL A 192 5.42 5.25 10.82
N ARG A 193 5.78 5.83 11.97
CA ARG A 193 6.65 7.01 12.07
C ARG A 193 7.81 6.81 13.04
N ASP A 194 7.65 5.90 14.00
CA ASP A 194 8.61 5.64 15.06
C ASP A 194 9.34 4.32 14.80
N GLU A 195 10.67 4.34 14.89
CA GLU A 195 11.53 3.17 14.82
C GLU A 195 11.14 2.11 15.87
N ALA A 196 10.68 2.56 17.04
CA ALA A 196 10.26 1.68 18.11
C ALA A 196 9.06 0.79 17.75
N GLU A 197 8.24 1.16 16.75
CA GLU A 197 7.21 0.25 16.23
C GLU A 197 7.81 -0.99 15.55
N ILE A 198 9.01 -0.89 14.98
CA ILE A 198 9.72 -1.99 14.30
C ILE A 198 10.57 -2.78 15.30
N ARG A 199 11.38 -2.05 16.10
CA ARG A 199 12.38 -2.61 17.03
C ARG A 199 11.93 -2.74 18.48
N GLY A 200 10.71 -2.29 18.83
CA GLY A 200 10.23 -2.29 20.21
C GLY A 200 10.75 -1.15 21.06
N HIS A 201 10.16 -0.99 22.22
CA HIS A 201 10.56 -0.02 23.25
C HIS A 201 11.47 -0.67 24.28
N ARG A 202 12.43 0.08 24.81
CA ARG A 202 13.27 -0.42 25.91
C ARG A 202 12.41 -0.81 27.10
N ARG A 203 12.67 -1.98 27.69
CA ARG A 203 11.89 -2.57 28.79
C ARG A 203 11.85 -1.73 30.07
N THR A 204 12.68 -0.69 30.17
CA THR A 204 12.67 0.27 31.29
C THR A 204 11.44 1.20 31.28
N TYR A 205 10.72 1.30 30.17
CA TYR A 205 9.51 2.09 30.07
C TYR A 205 8.27 1.29 30.51
N ILE A 206 7.39 1.93 31.26
CA ILE A 206 6.12 1.31 31.66
C ILE A 206 5.27 1.02 30.42
N GLY A 207 4.82 -0.23 30.27
CA GLY A 207 4.05 -0.65 29.09
C GLY A 207 4.87 -0.94 27.83
N ALA A 208 6.21 -1.06 27.95
CA ALA A 208 7.06 -1.47 26.85
C ALA A 208 6.66 -2.83 26.29
N LEU A 209 6.66 -2.92 24.97
CA LEU A 209 6.37 -4.14 24.20
C LEU A 209 7.43 -4.33 23.10
N PRO A 210 7.66 -5.57 22.66
CA PRO A 210 8.48 -5.87 21.49
C PRO A 210 7.94 -5.20 20.23
N GLY A 211 8.81 -4.99 19.26
CA GLY A 211 8.45 -4.46 17.96
C GLY A 211 7.55 -5.40 17.14
N ARG A 212 6.95 -4.86 16.11
CA ARG A 212 6.02 -5.57 15.21
C ARG A 212 6.66 -6.80 14.56
N ILE A 213 7.98 -6.80 14.36
CA ILE A 213 8.70 -7.94 13.75
C ILE A 213 8.68 -9.14 14.71
N LEU A 214 9.09 -8.97 15.96
CA LEU A 214 9.04 -10.06 16.94
C LEU A 214 7.60 -10.47 17.28
N ALA A 215 6.68 -9.51 17.35
CA ALA A 215 5.25 -9.82 17.49
C ALA A 215 4.74 -10.71 16.35
N GLY A 216 5.16 -10.42 15.13
CA GLY A 216 4.87 -11.24 13.95
C GLY A 216 5.49 -12.63 14.02
N MET A 217 6.74 -12.75 14.51
CA MET A 217 7.39 -14.06 14.72
C MET A 217 6.65 -14.91 15.75
N LYS A 218 6.23 -14.30 16.87
CA LYS A 218 5.38 -14.96 17.89
C LYS A 218 4.06 -15.44 17.28
N GLN A 219 3.38 -14.59 16.49
CA GLN A 219 2.13 -14.93 15.81
C GLN A 219 2.30 -16.10 14.82
N ALA A 220 3.41 -16.12 14.08
CA ALA A 220 3.73 -17.20 13.15
C ALA A 220 3.98 -18.54 13.88
N GLY A 221 4.60 -18.50 15.05
CA GLY A 221 4.99 -19.66 15.85
C GLY A 221 6.02 -20.55 15.16
N VAL A 222 6.70 -20.04 14.12
CA VAL A 222 7.77 -20.70 13.36
C VAL A 222 8.84 -19.69 12.96
N LYS A 223 10.09 -20.15 12.81
CA LYS A 223 11.26 -19.30 12.49
C LYS A 223 11.31 -18.88 11.01
N ASN A 224 10.66 -19.63 10.13
CA ASN A 224 10.69 -19.43 8.68
C ASN A 224 9.33 -18.99 8.07
N PRO A 225 8.64 -17.97 8.61
CA PRO A 225 7.40 -17.50 8.00
C PRO A 225 7.66 -16.72 6.70
N VAL A 226 6.58 -16.47 5.95
CA VAL A 226 6.55 -15.43 4.92
C VAL A 226 5.97 -14.18 5.55
N PHE A 227 6.77 -13.12 5.59
CA PHE A 227 6.35 -11.79 6.00
C PHE A 227 5.92 -10.96 4.80
N LEU A 228 4.77 -10.34 4.91
CA LEU A 228 4.37 -9.26 4.03
C LEU A 228 4.43 -7.93 4.79
N LEU A 229 5.35 -7.07 4.38
CA LEU A 229 5.44 -5.68 4.82
C LEU A 229 4.63 -4.82 3.85
N ASP A 230 3.41 -4.49 4.24
CA ASP A 230 2.42 -3.86 3.36
C ASP A 230 2.48 -2.34 3.46
N GLU A 231 2.39 -1.64 2.33
CA GLU A 231 2.39 -0.18 2.21
C GLU A 231 3.69 0.49 2.70
N ILE A 232 4.84 -0.01 2.22
CA ILE A 232 6.17 0.53 2.59
C ILE A 232 6.38 1.98 2.10
N ASP A 233 5.70 2.37 1.03
CA ASP A 233 5.66 3.72 0.46
C ASP A 233 4.96 4.75 1.34
N LYS A 234 4.21 4.31 2.36
CA LYS A 234 3.47 5.19 3.26
C LYS A 234 4.12 5.39 4.64
N MET A 235 5.35 4.94 4.79
CA MET A 235 6.15 5.25 5.96
C MET A 235 6.64 6.69 5.88
N THR A 236 6.67 7.36 7.01
CA THR A 236 7.21 8.72 7.12
C THR A 236 8.23 8.77 8.25
N SER A 237 9.34 9.45 8.04
CA SER A 237 10.29 9.78 9.11
C SER A 237 9.85 11.06 9.81
N ASP A 238 10.04 11.14 11.13
CA ASP A 238 9.87 12.35 11.91
C ASP A 238 11.04 12.55 12.88
N MET A 239 10.93 13.55 13.77
CA MET A 239 11.97 13.82 14.77
C MET A 239 12.18 12.71 15.81
N ARG A 240 11.33 11.66 15.81
CA ARG A 240 11.40 10.54 16.76
C ARG A 240 12.15 9.32 16.24
N GLY A 241 12.47 9.30 14.95
CA GLY A 241 13.24 8.22 14.36
C GLY A 241 12.99 8.01 12.87
N ASP A 242 13.74 7.09 12.30
CA ASP A 242 13.60 6.66 10.91
C ASP A 242 13.27 5.16 10.85
N PRO A 243 11.99 4.80 10.66
CA PRO A 243 11.58 3.40 10.51
C PRO A 243 12.29 2.69 9.36
N SER A 244 12.73 3.44 8.33
CA SER A 244 13.44 2.87 7.17
C SER A 244 14.78 2.29 7.57
N SER A 245 15.50 2.95 8.48
CA SER A 245 16.77 2.46 9.02
C SER A 245 16.59 1.14 9.81
N ALA A 246 15.53 1.05 10.62
CA ALA A 246 15.20 -0.20 11.31
C ALA A 246 14.87 -1.34 10.34
N LEU A 247 14.14 -1.03 9.26
CA LEU A 247 13.82 -2.03 8.23
C LEU A 247 15.05 -2.47 7.43
N LEU A 248 16.04 -1.60 7.23
CA LEU A 248 17.29 -2.00 6.57
C LEU A 248 17.98 -3.14 7.33
N GLU A 249 18.05 -3.08 8.66
CA GLU A 249 18.62 -4.17 9.46
C GLU A 249 17.78 -5.45 9.37
N VAL A 250 16.45 -5.34 9.43
CA VAL A 250 15.54 -6.49 9.30
C VAL A 250 15.67 -7.18 7.95
N LEU A 251 15.80 -6.40 6.90
CA LEU A 251 15.76 -6.86 5.52
C LEU A 251 17.14 -7.21 4.95
N ASP A 252 18.23 -6.74 5.55
CA ASP A 252 19.59 -7.02 5.10
C ASP A 252 20.01 -8.44 5.48
N PRO A 253 20.28 -9.35 4.51
CA PRO A 253 20.69 -10.72 4.78
C PRO A 253 22.01 -10.84 5.54
N GLU A 254 22.83 -9.78 5.58
CA GLU A 254 24.11 -9.78 6.30
C GLU A 254 23.92 -9.41 7.79
N GLN A 255 22.85 -8.71 8.14
CA GLN A 255 22.60 -8.20 9.48
C GLN A 255 21.43 -8.91 10.18
N ASN A 256 20.45 -9.40 9.44
CA ASN A 256 19.20 -9.93 9.99
C ASN A 256 19.34 -11.24 10.78
N ASN A 257 20.49 -11.91 10.72
CA ASN A 257 20.77 -13.10 11.53
C ASN A 257 21.03 -12.77 13.02
N THR A 258 21.31 -11.50 13.33
CA THR A 258 21.58 -11.00 14.67
C THR A 258 20.67 -9.81 15.02
N PHE A 259 19.46 -9.81 14.48
CA PHE A 259 18.49 -8.73 14.74
C PHE A 259 18.26 -8.56 16.24
N SER A 260 18.38 -7.34 16.74
CA SER A 260 18.17 -7.01 18.15
C SER A 260 17.00 -6.07 18.35
N ASP A 261 15.94 -6.60 18.99
CA ASP A 261 14.81 -5.79 19.44
C ASP A 261 15.15 -5.12 20.78
N HIS A 262 14.76 -3.87 20.96
CA HIS A 262 15.07 -3.09 22.17
C HIS A 262 14.39 -3.59 23.44
N PHE A 263 13.26 -4.31 23.30
CA PHE A 263 12.59 -4.94 24.43
C PHE A 263 13.26 -6.25 24.80
N LEU A 264 13.57 -7.08 23.80
CA LEU A 264 14.13 -8.40 24.03
C LEU A 264 15.61 -8.34 24.42
N GLU A 265 16.39 -7.43 23.83
CA GLU A 265 17.84 -7.26 24.01
C GLU A 265 18.66 -8.56 23.79
N LEU A 266 18.09 -9.53 23.09
CA LEU A 266 18.72 -10.78 22.67
C LEU A 266 18.74 -10.86 21.15
N PRO A 267 19.82 -11.37 20.55
CA PRO A 267 19.87 -11.56 19.11
C PRO A 267 18.87 -12.62 18.66
N PHE A 268 18.02 -12.26 17.69
CA PHE A 268 17.06 -13.16 17.08
C PHE A 268 17.36 -13.32 15.59
N ASP A 269 17.51 -14.57 15.14
CA ASP A 269 17.84 -14.86 13.75
C ASP A 269 16.61 -14.80 12.84
N LEU A 270 16.53 -13.76 12.00
CA LEU A 270 15.51 -13.54 10.98
C LEU A 270 15.90 -14.07 9.59
N SER A 271 17.08 -14.66 9.41
CA SER A 271 17.63 -15.08 8.11
C SER A 271 16.79 -16.15 7.40
N LYS A 272 15.97 -16.89 8.14
CA LYS A 272 15.06 -17.91 7.62
C LYS A 272 13.70 -17.38 7.18
N ALA A 273 13.36 -16.15 7.55
CA ALA A 273 12.11 -15.51 7.13
C ALA A 273 12.17 -15.13 5.65
N PHE A 274 11.04 -15.22 4.98
CA PHE A 274 10.89 -14.80 3.58
C PHE A 274 10.18 -13.45 3.54
N TRP A 275 10.85 -12.44 3.01
CA TRP A 275 10.37 -11.08 3.02
C TRP A 275 9.74 -10.69 1.69
N ILE A 276 8.52 -10.15 1.74
CA ILE A 276 7.81 -9.55 0.63
C ILE A 276 7.36 -8.16 1.07
N THR A 277 7.52 -7.18 0.22
CA THR A 277 7.05 -5.81 0.47
C THR A 277 6.00 -5.42 -0.56
N THR A 278 5.12 -4.47 -0.24
CA THR A 278 4.21 -3.86 -1.21
C THR A 278 4.29 -2.35 -1.17
N ALA A 279 4.12 -1.73 -2.32
CA ALA A 279 4.00 -0.30 -2.47
C ALA A 279 2.93 0.04 -3.52
N ASN A 280 2.38 1.24 -3.45
CA ASN A 280 1.52 1.75 -4.51
C ASN A 280 2.32 2.61 -5.50
N VAL A 281 3.28 3.37 -4.99
CA VAL A 281 4.13 4.28 -5.77
C VAL A 281 5.60 3.98 -5.48
N LEU A 282 6.40 3.80 -6.53
CA LEU A 282 7.82 3.47 -6.39
C LEU A 282 8.64 4.65 -5.85
N GLY A 283 8.31 5.87 -6.28
CA GLY A 283 9.06 7.08 -5.94
C GLY A 283 9.06 7.44 -4.46
N ASP A 284 8.11 6.93 -3.67
CA ASP A 284 7.99 7.19 -2.24
C ASP A 284 8.77 6.18 -1.38
N ILE A 285 9.38 5.16 -2.00
CA ILE A 285 10.23 4.20 -1.29
C ILE A 285 11.62 4.80 -1.10
N PRO A 286 12.18 4.80 0.14
CA PRO A 286 13.55 5.23 0.37
C PRO A 286 14.57 4.46 -0.48
N ARG A 287 15.46 5.18 -1.17
CA ARG A 287 16.47 4.59 -2.08
C ARG A 287 17.27 3.43 -1.47
N PRO A 288 17.77 3.51 -0.22
CA PRO A 288 18.55 2.40 0.36
C PRO A 288 17.75 1.10 0.51
N LEU A 289 16.43 1.19 0.69
CA LEU A 289 15.55 0.02 0.69
C LEU A 289 15.31 -0.48 -0.73
N MET A 290 15.08 0.43 -1.67
CA MET A 290 14.82 0.10 -3.07
C MET A 290 15.98 -0.64 -3.73
N ASP A 291 17.23 -0.28 -3.40
CA ASP A 291 18.45 -0.93 -3.91
C ASP A 291 18.56 -2.43 -3.51
N ARG A 292 17.83 -2.85 -2.48
CA ARG A 292 17.77 -4.24 -2.00
C ARG A 292 16.56 -5.02 -2.50
N MET A 293 15.72 -4.38 -3.32
CA MET A 293 14.44 -4.94 -3.76
C MET A 293 14.46 -5.35 -5.22
N GLU A 294 13.85 -6.49 -5.51
CA GLU A 294 13.44 -6.87 -6.85
C GLU A 294 12.00 -6.40 -7.06
N ILE A 295 11.85 -5.41 -7.95
CA ILE A 295 10.58 -4.78 -8.21
C ILE A 295 9.78 -5.61 -9.20
N ILE A 296 8.55 -5.94 -8.84
CA ILE A 296 7.58 -6.63 -9.69
C ILE A 296 6.35 -5.73 -9.83
N ASP A 297 6.15 -5.22 -11.05
CA ASP A 297 5.07 -4.29 -11.35
C ASP A 297 3.73 -5.00 -11.53
N PHE A 298 2.72 -4.54 -10.79
CA PHE A 298 1.33 -4.93 -10.93
C PHE A 298 0.59 -3.86 -11.73
N THR A 299 0.22 -4.21 -12.93
CA THR A 299 -0.55 -3.33 -13.82
C THR A 299 -2.05 -3.40 -13.53
N SER A 300 -2.79 -2.42 -14.06
CA SER A 300 -4.25 -2.40 -14.03
C SER A 300 -4.86 -3.61 -14.74
N TYR A 301 -5.99 -4.09 -14.22
CA TYR A 301 -6.77 -5.13 -14.90
C TYR A 301 -7.60 -4.57 -16.04
N THR A 302 -7.70 -5.32 -17.12
CA THR A 302 -8.67 -5.06 -18.17
C THR A 302 -10.08 -5.38 -17.68
N GLU A 303 -11.10 -4.89 -18.38
CA GLU A 303 -12.50 -5.22 -18.08
C GLU A 303 -12.74 -6.73 -18.11
N GLU A 304 -12.22 -7.41 -19.15
CA GLU A 304 -12.35 -8.87 -19.26
C GLU A 304 -11.69 -9.60 -18.10
N GLU A 305 -10.48 -9.18 -17.68
CA GLU A 305 -9.82 -9.73 -16.51
C GLU A 305 -10.64 -9.50 -15.23
N LYS A 306 -11.22 -8.30 -15.06
CA LYS A 306 -12.11 -8.00 -13.92
C LYS A 306 -13.35 -8.89 -13.90
N VAL A 307 -13.98 -9.14 -15.06
CA VAL A 307 -15.12 -10.06 -15.18
C VAL A 307 -14.71 -11.47 -14.77
N GLN A 308 -13.58 -11.98 -15.25
CA GLN A 308 -13.08 -13.31 -14.90
C GLN A 308 -12.73 -13.42 -13.41
N ILE A 309 -12.07 -12.40 -12.85
CA ILE A 309 -11.75 -12.32 -11.43
C ILE A 309 -13.03 -12.29 -10.60
N ALA A 310 -14.01 -11.49 -10.99
CA ALA A 310 -15.28 -11.40 -10.30
C ALA A 310 -16.00 -12.77 -10.29
N LYS A 311 -16.09 -13.42 -11.43
CA LYS A 311 -16.78 -14.69 -11.62
C LYS A 311 -16.12 -15.83 -10.83
N ARG A 312 -14.79 -15.92 -10.89
CA ARG A 312 -14.04 -17.04 -10.27
C ARG A 312 -13.83 -16.90 -8.78
N TYR A 313 -13.63 -15.65 -8.30
CA TYR A 313 -13.17 -15.41 -6.93
C TYR A 313 -14.11 -14.51 -6.13
N LEU A 314 -14.51 -13.33 -6.65
CA LEU A 314 -15.22 -12.35 -5.84
C LEU A 314 -16.67 -12.74 -5.57
N VAL A 315 -17.39 -13.20 -6.58
CA VAL A 315 -18.80 -13.61 -6.45
C VAL A 315 -18.93 -14.80 -5.50
N PRO A 316 -18.20 -15.91 -5.64
CA PRO A 316 -18.27 -17.03 -4.70
C PRO A 316 -17.91 -16.63 -3.27
N LYS A 317 -16.88 -15.77 -3.12
CA LYS A 317 -16.45 -15.24 -1.83
C LYS A 317 -17.56 -14.42 -1.18
N GLN A 318 -18.13 -13.45 -1.91
CA GLN A 318 -19.16 -12.56 -1.37
C GLN A 318 -20.49 -13.28 -1.09
N ILE A 319 -20.87 -14.28 -1.88
CA ILE A 319 -22.01 -15.14 -1.60
C ILE A 319 -21.81 -15.87 -0.25
N LYS A 320 -20.64 -16.47 -0.05
CA LYS A 320 -20.30 -17.18 1.19
C LYS A 320 -20.24 -16.25 2.41
N GLU A 321 -19.56 -15.10 2.29
CA GLU A 321 -19.41 -14.14 3.38
C GLU A 321 -20.73 -13.51 3.82
N ASN A 322 -21.70 -13.38 2.91
CA ASN A 322 -23.03 -12.86 3.20
C ASN A 322 -24.07 -13.96 3.51
N GLY A 323 -23.66 -15.22 3.70
CA GLY A 323 -24.53 -16.32 4.11
C GLY A 323 -25.55 -16.76 3.06
N LEU A 324 -25.33 -16.43 1.79
CA LEU A 324 -26.22 -16.80 0.69
C LEU A 324 -25.84 -18.16 0.08
N LYS A 325 -26.81 -18.81 -0.55
CA LYS A 325 -26.56 -19.99 -1.39
C LYS A 325 -26.25 -19.52 -2.84
N PRO A 326 -25.42 -20.24 -3.61
CA PRO A 326 -25.12 -19.89 -5.00
C PRO A 326 -26.36 -19.78 -5.92
N SER A 327 -27.46 -20.46 -5.58
CA SER A 327 -28.73 -20.34 -6.29
C SER A 327 -29.49 -19.06 -6.04
N GLN A 328 -29.18 -18.33 -4.95
CA GLN A 328 -29.90 -17.15 -4.49
C GLN A 328 -29.30 -15.84 -5.05
N ALA A 329 -28.06 -15.86 -5.56
CA ALA A 329 -27.42 -14.70 -6.16
C ALA A 329 -26.61 -15.11 -7.39
N LYS A 330 -27.25 -15.04 -8.57
CA LYS A 330 -26.61 -15.39 -9.85
C LYS A 330 -26.22 -14.10 -10.60
N PHE A 331 -24.94 -14.00 -10.95
CA PHE A 331 -24.38 -12.90 -11.72
C PHE A 331 -23.98 -13.40 -13.12
N SER A 332 -24.57 -12.85 -14.17
CA SER A 332 -24.14 -13.09 -15.54
C SER A 332 -22.95 -12.19 -15.91
N ASP A 333 -22.20 -12.56 -16.94
CA ASP A 333 -21.08 -11.75 -17.43
C ASP A 333 -21.55 -10.33 -17.84
N ALA A 334 -22.74 -10.20 -18.42
CA ALA A 334 -23.33 -8.89 -18.77
C ALA A 334 -23.62 -8.02 -17.52
N VAL A 335 -24.08 -8.62 -16.42
CA VAL A 335 -24.28 -7.93 -15.15
C VAL A 335 -22.96 -7.47 -14.56
N LEU A 336 -21.94 -8.32 -14.57
CA LEU A 336 -20.60 -7.99 -14.07
C LEU A 336 -19.97 -6.85 -14.89
N ARG A 337 -20.08 -6.88 -16.23
CA ARG A 337 -19.63 -5.76 -17.10
C ARG A 337 -20.34 -4.47 -16.72
N HIS A 338 -21.65 -4.51 -16.60
CA HIS A 338 -22.42 -3.31 -16.24
C HIS A 338 -22.07 -2.76 -14.85
N ILE A 339 -21.74 -3.64 -13.88
CA ILE A 339 -21.23 -3.20 -12.57
C ILE A 339 -19.84 -2.54 -12.73
N ILE A 340 -18.96 -3.14 -13.52
CA ILE A 340 -17.60 -2.64 -13.75
C ILE A 340 -17.65 -1.25 -14.39
N GLU A 341 -18.43 -1.09 -15.46
CA GLU A 341 -18.52 0.15 -16.22
C GLU A 341 -19.29 1.24 -15.48
N GLY A 342 -20.44 0.91 -14.92
CA GLY A 342 -21.38 1.90 -14.40
C GLY A 342 -21.22 2.21 -12.91
N TYR A 343 -20.60 1.35 -12.11
CA TYR A 343 -20.54 1.52 -10.66
C TYR A 343 -19.13 1.50 -10.08
N THR A 344 -18.11 1.15 -10.87
CA THR A 344 -16.72 1.13 -10.40
C THR A 344 -15.77 1.83 -11.38
N ARG A 345 -14.88 2.67 -10.84
CA ARG A 345 -13.81 3.33 -11.61
C ARG A 345 -12.52 3.11 -10.83
N GLU A 346 -11.79 2.04 -11.17
CA GLU A 346 -10.58 1.62 -10.46
C GLU A 346 -9.67 0.77 -11.33
N SER A 347 -8.36 0.79 -11.05
CA SER A 347 -7.36 -0.07 -11.70
C SER A 347 -7.48 -1.53 -11.29
N GLY A 348 -7.83 -1.78 -10.03
CA GLY A 348 -7.98 -3.11 -9.43
C GLY A 348 -9.43 -3.59 -9.40
N VAL A 349 -9.75 -4.39 -8.36
CA VAL A 349 -11.08 -5.00 -8.15
C VAL A 349 -11.66 -4.77 -6.75
N ARG A 350 -11.10 -3.82 -5.97
CA ARG A 350 -11.53 -3.59 -4.58
C ARG A 350 -12.92 -2.98 -4.47
N SER A 351 -13.25 -2.01 -5.34
CA SER A 351 -14.58 -1.40 -5.39
C SER A 351 -15.58 -2.37 -6.01
N LEU A 352 -15.17 -3.16 -7.00
CA LEU A 352 -15.97 -4.22 -7.60
C LEU A 352 -16.39 -5.26 -6.54
N GLU A 353 -15.45 -5.72 -5.70
CA GLU A 353 -15.74 -6.62 -4.60
C GLU A 353 -16.76 -6.04 -3.62
N LYS A 354 -16.56 -4.77 -3.21
CA LYS A 354 -17.49 -4.05 -2.32
C LYS A 354 -18.89 -3.92 -2.93
N THR A 355 -18.96 -3.64 -4.23
CA THR A 355 -20.23 -3.47 -4.96
C THR A 355 -20.97 -4.79 -5.09
N ILE A 356 -20.28 -5.89 -5.43
CA ILE A 356 -20.85 -7.24 -5.42
C ILE A 356 -21.36 -7.61 -4.02
N GLY A 357 -20.58 -7.31 -2.97
CA GLY A 357 -20.99 -7.52 -1.58
C GLY A 357 -22.24 -6.71 -1.21
N THR A 358 -22.39 -5.50 -1.73
CA THR A 358 -23.59 -4.67 -1.52
C THR A 358 -24.82 -5.31 -2.17
N VAL A 359 -24.69 -5.83 -3.39
CA VAL A 359 -25.77 -6.59 -4.06
C VAL A 359 -26.15 -7.82 -3.23
N CYS A 360 -25.16 -8.60 -2.78
CA CYS A 360 -25.41 -9.79 -1.94
C CYS A 360 -26.13 -9.43 -0.63
N ARG A 361 -25.72 -8.36 0.07
CA ARG A 361 -26.38 -7.91 1.30
C ARG A 361 -27.84 -7.50 1.07
N ARG A 362 -28.13 -6.79 -0.04
CA ARG A 362 -29.50 -6.38 -0.36
C ARG A 362 -30.38 -7.56 -0.72
N ILE A 363 -29.84 -8.54 -1.44
CA ILE A 363 -30.55 -9.81 -1.69
C ILE A 363 -30.83 -10.52 -0.36
N GLY A 364 -29.84 -10.64 0.52
CA GLY A 364 -30.00 -11.25 1.84
C GLY A 364 -31.08 -10.57 2.69
N LYS A 365 -31.08 -9.22 2.71
CA LYS A 365 -32.13 -8.45 3.38
C LYS A 365 -33.52 -8.80 2.84
N SER A 366 -33.69 -8.77 1.53
CA SER A 366 -34.97 -9.02 0.90
C SER A 366 -35.49 -10.45 1.11
N LEU A 367 -34.59 -11.43 1.13
CA LEU A 367 -34.94 -12.82 1.47
C LEU A 367 -35.48 -12.96 2.90
N LEU A 368 -34.95 -12.19 3.86
CA LEU A 368 -35.39 -12.21 5.26
C LEU A 368 -36.69 -11.40 5.49
N MET A 369 -36.91 -10.35 4.70
CA MET A 369 -38.12 -9.51 4.80
C MET A 369 -39.26 -10.00 3.92
N ASN A 370 -39.11 -11.12 3.20
CA ASN A 370 -40.04 -11.66 2.22
C ASN A 370 -40.44 -10.66 1.12
N ASP A 371 -39.54 -9.73 0.78
CA ASP A 371 -39.71 -8.83 -0.35
C ASP A 371 -39.50 -9.61 -1.67
N GLU A 372 -40.26 -9.24 -2.72
CA GLU A 372 -40.08 -9.80 -4.06
C GLU A 372 -38.78 -9.31 -4.71
N VAL A 373 -37.63 -9.88 -4.32
CA VAL A 373 -36.37 -9.64 -5.03
C VAL A 373 -36.08 -10.82 -5.94
N PRO A 374 -35.81 -10.56 -7.24
CA PRO A 374 -35.49 -11.63 -8.16
C PRO A 374 -34.18 -12.31 -7.75
N LEU A 375 -34.21 -13.64 -7.65
CA LEU A 375 -33.04 -14.50 -7.35
C LEU A 375 -31.92 -14.42 -8.40
N SER A 376 -32.20 -13.83 -9.57
CA SER A 376 -31.20 -13.54 -10.60
C SER A 376 -30.97 -12.03 -10.70
N VAL A 377 -29.73 -11.61 -10.55
CA VAL A 377 -29.33 -10.24 -10.78
C VAL A 377 -29.35 -9.97 -12.29
N SER A 378 -30.10 -8.98 -12.73
CA SER A 378 -30.19 -8.56 -14.14
C SER A 378 -29.78 -7.08 -14.25
N VAL A 379 -29.35 -6.65 -15.44
CA VAL A 379 -29.01 -5.23 -15.67
C VAL A 379 -30.17 -4.30 -15.32
N LYS A 380 -31.42 -4.75 -15.61
CA LYS A 380 -32.64 -3.95 -15.33
C LYS A 380 -32.93 -3.74 -13.84
N ASN A 381 -32.51 -4.66 -12.96
CA ASN A 381 -32.74 -4.54 -11.53
C ASN A 381 -31.52 -4.06 -10.74
N LEU A 382 -30.38 -3.85 -11.39
CA LEU A 382 -29.18 -3.33 -10.75
C LEU A 382 -29.38 -1.94 -10.14
N GLU A 383 -30.11 -1.06 -10.83
CA GLU A 383 -30.41 0.28 -10.29
C GLU A 383 -31.27 0.23 -9.01
N LYS A 384 -32.17 -0.75 -8.89
CA LYS A 384 -32.92 -0.97 -7.65
C LYS A 384 -32.00 -1.46 -6.52
N LEU A 385 -30.96 -2.23 -6.88
CA LEU A 385 -30.02 -2.80 -5.92
C LEU A 385 -28.83 -1.90 -5.59
N LEU A 386 -28.40 -1.00 -6.49
CA LEU A 386 -27.20 -0.18 -6.32
C LEU A 386 -27.49 1.33 -6.31
N GLY A 387 -28.66 1.74 -6.77
CA GLY A 387 -29.01 3.12 -7.08
C GLY A 387 -28.66 3.47 -8.53
N PRO A 388 -28.83 4.73 -8.93
CA PRO A 388 -28.53 5.17 -10.29
C PRO A 388 -27.07 4.90 -10.66
N VAL A 389 -26.83 4.71 -11.95
CA VAL A 389 -25.48 4.53 -12.50
C VAL A 389 -24.59 5.71 -12.09
N LYS A 390 -23.42 5.43 -11.56
CA LYS A 390 -22.50 6.46 -11.01
C LYS A 390 -21.58 7.03 -12.08
N PHE A 391 -21.18 6.21 -13.04
CA PHE A 391 -20.24 6.57 -14.09
C PHE A 391 -20.94 6.37 -15.43
N LEU A 392 -21.15 7.44 -16.15
CA LEU A 392 -21.61 7.36 -17.53
C LEU A 392 -20.44 6.91 -18.41
N PRO A 393 -20.71 6.16 -19.49
CA PRO A 393 -19.67 5.82 -20.45
C PRO A 393 -19.00 7.11 -20.95
N GLU A 394 -17.66 7.10 -20.99
CA GLU A 394 -16.93 8.17 -21.67
C GLU A 394 -17.28 8.08 -23.15
N THR A 395 -18.03 9.04 -23.63
CA THR A 395 -18.39 9.14 -25.04
C THR A 395 -17.48 10.17 -25.69
N VAL A 396 -16.67 9.75 -26.61
CA VAL A 396 -15.96 10.66 -27.52
C VAL A 396 -16.96 11.33 -28.42
N HIS A 397 -16.69 12.57 -28.84
CA HIS A 397 -17.50 13.26 -29.85
C HIS A 397 -17.72 12.36 -31.08
N LYS A 398 -18.90 12.47 -31.67
CA LYS A 398 -19.27 11.64 -32.84
C LYS A 398 -18.90 12.27 -34.17
N ASP A 399 -18.63 13.56 -34.14
CA ASP A 399 -18.37 14.36 -35.33
C ASP A 399 -16.92 14.90 -35.33
N ASP A 400 -16.37 15.11 -36.51
CA ASP A 400 -15.06 15.72 -36.67
C ASP A 400 -15.18 17.23 -36.42
N GLU A 401 -14.47 17.75 -35.42
CA GLU A 401 -14.59 19.14 -34.98
C GLU A 401 -13.25 19.88 -35.02
N VAL A 402 -13.34 21.22 -35.23
CA VAL A 402 -12.17 22.10 -35.23
C VAL A 402 -11.77 22.42 -33.79
N GLY A 403 -10.50 22.22 -33.47
CA GLY A 403 -9.92 22.55 -32.19
C GLY A 403 -10.17 21.53 -31.08
N ILE A 404 -10.89 20.42 -31.32
CA ILE A 404 -11.15 19.38 -30.35
C ILE A 404 -10.32 18.14 -30.68
N VAL A 405 -9.54 17.66 -29.72
CA VAL A 405 -8.64 16.51 -29.87
C VAL A 405 -8.77 15.56 -28.69
N THR A 406 -8.90 14.28 -28.99
CA THR A 406 -8.90 13.24 -27.95
C THR A 406 -7.48 12.84 -27.58
N GLY A 407 -7.09 13.18 -26.35
CA GLY A 407 -5.87 12.73 -25.71
C GLY A 407 -6.09 11.51 -24.84
N MET A 408 -5.00 10.93 -24.33
CA MET A 408 -5.03 9.80 -23.41
C MET A 408 -4.17 10.10 -22.20
N ALA A 409 -4.73 9.90 -21.00
CA ALA A 409 -4.05 10.06 -19.74
C ALA A 409 -4.01 8.75 -18.95
N TRP A 410 -3.05 8.68 -18.04
CA TRP A 410 -2.97 7.63 -17.03
C TRP A 410 -3.12 8.24 -15.63
N THR A 411 -3.94 7.61 -14.81
CA THR A 411 -4.20 8.01 -13.42
C THR A 411 -4.05 6.81 -12.49
N GLN A 412 -4.01 7.05 -11.19
CA GLN A 412 -3.98 5.96 -10.19
C GLN A 412 -5.20 5.02 -10.28
N VAL A 413 -6.29 5.46 -10.88
CA VAL A 413 -7.50 4.66 -11.04
C VAL A 413 -7.59 3.96 -12.41
N GLY A 414 -6.65 4.22 -13.31
CA GLY A 414 -6.57 3.61 -14.64
C GLY A 414 -6.31 4.61 -15.74
N GLY A 415 -6.46 4.18 -17.00
CA GLY A 415 -6.42 5.05 -18.15
C GLY A 415 -7.74 5.81 -18.34
N GLU A 416 -7.64 7.00 -18.88
CA GLU A 416 -8.76 7.89 -19.22
C GLU A 416 -8.51 8.54 -20.58
N VAL A 417 -9.59 8.85 -21.30
CA VAL A 417 -9.52 9.74 -22.46
C VAL A 417 -9.79 11.17 -21.98
N LEU A 418 -9.01 12.09 -22.51
CA LEU A 418 -9.13 13.52 -22.20
C LEU A 418 -9.38 14.30 -23.47
N GLU A 419 -10.45 15.05 -23.50
CA GLU A 419 -10.66 16.02 -24.56
C GLU A 419 -9.80 17.25 -24.30
N THR A 420 -9.17 17.73 -25.36
CA THR A 420 -8.40 18.98 -25.36
C THR A 420 -9.03 19.90 -26.35
N GLU A 421 -9.56 21.00 -25.88
CA GLU A 421 -10.18 22.05 -26.68
C GLU A 421 -9.21 23.20 -26.91
N ALA A 422 -9.07 23.69 -28.12
CA ALA A 422 -8.31 24.89 -28.44
C ALA A 422 -9.14 25.83 -29.29
N VAL A 423 -9.16 27.10 -28.91
CA VAL A 423 -9.83 28.17 -29.66
C VAL A 423 -8.84 29.30 -29.91
N ALA A 424 -8.85 29.80 -31.15
CA ALA A 424 -8.09 30.96 -31.57
C ALA A 424 -9.04 32.14 -31.83
N VAL A 425 -8.87 33.22 -31.09
CA VAL A 425 -9.69 34.44 -31.22
C VAL A 425 -8.80 35.65 -31.47
N LYS A 426 -9.31 36.69 -32.14
CA LYS A 426 -8.55 37.94 -32.31
C LYS A 426 -8.20 38.51 -30.94
N GLY A 427 -6.91 38.82 -30.75
CA GLY A 427 -6.37 39.22 -29.47
C GLY A 427 -5.02 39.93 -29.55
N LYS A 428 -4.19 39.73 -28.53
CA LYS A 428 -2.86 40.36 -28.38
C LYS A 428 -1.75 39.32 -28.16
N GLY A 429 -1.94 38.09 -28.58
CA GLY A 429 -0.94 37.04 -28.44
C GLY A 429 -0.92 36.37 -27.06
N ARG A 430 -2.03 36.32 -26.34
CA ARG A 430 -2.10 35.68 -25.03
C ARG A 430 -2.33 34.19 -25.18
N LEU A 431 -1.61 33.38 -24.40
CA LEU A 431 -1.90 31.98 -24.19
C LEU A 431 -2.66 31.82 -22.87
N LEU A 432 -3.90 31.35 -22.97
CA LEU A 432 -4.78 31.07 -21.84
C LEU A 432 -4.86 29.55 -21.66
N LEU A 433 -4.56 29.08 -20.45
CA LEU A 433 -4.58 27.66 -20.13
C LEU A 433 -5.55 27.44 -18.96
N THR A 434 -6.57 26.59 -19.15
CA THR A 434 -7.58 26.27 -18.13
C THR A 434 -7.81 24.77 -18.01
N GLY A 435 -8.33 24.31 -16.86
CA GLY A 435 -8.57 22.89 -16.56
C GLY A 435 -7.68 22.31 -15.46
N GLN A 436 -7.17 23.15 -14.55
CA GLN A 436 -6.25 22.77 -13.46
C GLN A 436 -4.99 22.03 -13.95
N LEU A 437 -4.31 22.65 -14.92
CA LEU A 437 -3.07 22.11 -15.48
C LEU A 437 -1.91 22.37 -14.52
N GLY A 438 -1.15 21.30 -14.23
CA GLY A 438 0.14 21.41 -13.53
C GLY A 438 1.22 22.05 -14.38
N ASP A 439 2.38 22.30 -13.80
CA ASP A 439 3.43 23.11 -14.44
C ASP A 439 4.05 22.37 -15.65
N VAL A 440 4.26 21.05 -15.56
CA VAL A 440 4.79 20.26 -16.69
C VAL A 440 3.83 20.30 -17.89
N MET A 441 2.53 20.28 -17.62
CA MET A 441 1.53 20.34 -18.71
C MET A 441 1.43 21.73 -19.33
N LYS A 442 1.65 22.80 -18.56
CA LYS A 442 1.76 24.20 -19.09
C LYS A 442 2.98 24.35 -19.99
N GLU A 443 4.15 23.86 -19.56
CA GLU A 443 5.36 23.84 -20.38
C GLU A 443 5.15 23.06 -21.69
N SER A 444 4.42 21.96 -21.63
CA SER A 444 4.06 21.16 -22.81
C SER A 444 3.18 21.93 -23.79
N ALA A 445 2.23 22.73 -23.28
CA ALA A 445 1.41 23.62 -24.11
C ALA A 445 2.25 24.73 -24.78
N GLU A 446 3.17 25.35 -24.06
CA GLU A 446 4.10 26.36 -24.59
C GLU A 446 5.03 25.78 -25.64
N ALA A 447 5.52 24.54 -25.44
CA ALA A 447 6.31 23.83 -26.44
C ALA A 447 5.49 23.58 -27.73
N GLY A 448 4.21 23.19 -27.58
CA GLY A 448 3.27 23.02 -28.69
C GLY A 448 3.05 24.31 -29.48
N VAL A 449 2.83 25.45 -28.81
CA VAL A 449 2.68 26.77 -29.46
C VAL A 449 3.98 27.13 -30.22
N THR A 450 5.13 26.91 -29.58
CA THR A 450 6.43 27.22 -30.19
C THR A 450 6.67 26.38 -31.45
N TYR A 451 6.35 25.09 -31.41
CA TYR A 451 6.41 24.21 -32.58
C TYR A 451 5.51 24.72 -33.72
N VAL A 452 4.22 24.99 -33.44
CA VAL A 452 3.28 25.48 -34.45
C VAL A 452 3.76 26.78 -35.07
N ARG A 453 4.27 27.71 -34.25
CA ARG A 453 4.87 28.96 -34.72
C ARG A 453 6.07 28.74 -35.64
N SER A 454 6.96 27.81 -35.30
CA SER A 454 8.13 27.49 -36.12
C SER A 454 7.79 26.86 -37.48
N ARG A 455 6.56 26.35 -37.62
CA ARG A 455 6.05 25.66 -38.81
C ARG A 455 4.91 26.43 -39.49
N ALA A 456 4.65 27.67 -39.11
CA ALA A 456 3.52 28.46 -39.60
C ALA A 456 3.42 28.47 -41.12
N ASP A 457 4.52 28.71 -41.84
CA ASP A 457 4.57 28.72 -43.31
C ASP A 457 4.14 27.39 -43.94
N VAL A 458 4.63 26.28 -43.39
CA VAL A 458 4.31 24.93 -43.88
C VAL A 458 2.86 24.56 -43.63
N LEU A 459 2.32 25.00 -42.48
CA LEU A 459 0.95 24.72 -42.06
C LEU A 459 -0.07 25.65 -42.73
N GLY A 460 0.37 26.72 -43.40
CA GLY A 460 -0.48 27.74 -43.99
C GLY A 460 -1.16 28.64 -42.96
N ILE A 461 -0.48 28.88 -41.85
CA ILE A 461 -0.91 29.74 -40.75
C ILE A 461 -0.25 31.12 -40.90
N ASP A 462 -0.99 32.20 -40.57
CA ASP A 462 -0.42 33.53 -40.52
C ASP A 462 0.80 33.56 -39.56
N ALA A 463 1.96 33.99 -40.08
CA ALA A 463 3.19 34.05 -39.32
C ALA A 463 3.07 34.95 -38.09
N ASP A 464 2.20 35.96 -38.11
CA ASP A 464 1.98 36.92 -37.03
C ASP A 464 0.83 36.53 -36.10
N PHE A 465 0.32 35.30 -36.19
CA PHE A 465 -0.80 34.86 -35.31
C PHE A 465 -0.51 35.06 -33.83
N TYR A 466 0.76 34.88 -33.42
CA TYR A 466 1.21 35.06 -32.04
C TYR A 466 1.09 36.50 -31.52
N ALA A 467 0.94 37.48 -32.37
CA ALA A 467 0.75 38.90 -32.02
C ALA A 467 -0.73 39.33 -32.11
N ASN A 468 -1.52 38.67 -32.99
CA ASN A 468 -2.83 39.09 -33.40
C ASN A 468 -3.98 38.17 -32.93
N MET A 469 -3.62 36.98 -32.39
CA MET A 469 -4.61 36.00 -31.90
C MET A 469 -4.32 35.61 -30.47
N ASP A 470 -5.32 35.56 -29.63
CA ASP A 470 -5.26 34.89 -28.33
C ASP A 470 -5.62 33.43 -28.50
N LEU A 471 -4.82 32.54 -27.93
CA LEU A 471 -5.05 31.10 -27.92
C LEU A 471 -5.57 30.70 -26.53
N HIS A 472 -6.69 30.01 -26.49
CA HIS A 472 -7.21 29.42 -25.26
C HIS A 472 -7.24 27.90 -25.40
N ILE A 473 -6.51 27.21 -24.53
CA ILE A 473 -6.53 25.75 -24.42
C ILE A 473 -7.27 25.39 -23.13
N HIS A 474 -8.28 24.55 -23.27
CA HIS A 474 -9.08 24.07 -22.15
C HIS A 474 -9.08 22.53 -22.11
N LEU A 475 -8.82 21.98 -20.94
CA LEU A 475 -9.04 20.56 -20.67
C LEU A 475 -10.22 20.45 -19.71
N PRO A 476 -11.39 19.94 -20.16
CA PRO A 476 -12.57 19.75 -19.34
C PRO A 476 -12.30 18.94 -18.06
N GLU A 477 -13.30 18.85 -17.16
CA GLU A 477 -13.18 18.23 -15.83
C GLU A 477 -12.20 18.94 -14.89
N GLY A 478 -12.35 20.24 -14.73
CA GLY A 478 -11.51 21.11 -13.89
C GLY A 478 -11.49 20.78 -12.39
N ALA A 479 -12.26 19.78 -11.92
CA ALA A 479 -12.19 19.31 -10.55
C ALA A 479 -11.00 18.37 -10.28
N ILE A 480 -10.37 17.82 -11.34
CA ILE A 480 -9.27 16.87 -11.25
C ILE A 480 -7.99 17.55 -11.74
N PRO A 481 -6.96 17.72 -10.88
CA PRO A 481 -5.67 18.23 -11.33
C PRO A 481 -5.05 17.31 -12.38
N LYS A 482 -4.50 17.91 -13.43
CA LYS A 482 -3.87 17.20 -14.54
C LYS A 482 -2.43 17.70 -14.70
N ASP A 483 -1.48 16.77 -14.73
CA ASP A 483 -0.07 17.11 -14.98
C ASP A 483 0.64 16.02 -15.78
N GLY A 484 1.67 16.42 -16.52
CA GLY A 484 2.52 15.52 -17.28
C GLY A 484 2.76 15.95 -18.72
N PRO A 485 3.86 15.50 -19.34
CA PRO A 485 4.25 15.92 -20.69
C PRO A 485 3.48 15.20 -21.82
N SER A 486 2.72 14.16 -21.49
CA SER A 486 2.13 13.22 -22.48
C SER A 486 1.00 13.80 -23.35
N ALA A 487 0.52 15.01 -23.02
CA ALA A 487 -0.49 15.73 -23.79
C ALA A 487 0.11 16.66 -24.87
N GLY A 488 1.43 16.68 -25.05
CA GLY A 488 2.13 17.62 -25.94
C GLY A 488 1.64 17.55 -27.38
N ILE A 489 1.59 16.35 -27.96
CA ILE A 489 1.11 16.19 -29.35
C ILE A 489 -0.39 16.49 -29.48
N THR A 490 -1.18 16.23 -28.42
CA THR A 490 -2.61 16.52 -28.39
C THR A 490 -2.86 18.04 -28.43
N MET A 491 -2.16 18.79 -27.57
CA MET A 491 -2.26 20.25 -27.52
C MET A 491 -1.77 20.89 -28.82
N ALA A 492 -0.64 20.45 -29.36
CA ALA A 492 -0.13 20.96 -30.64
C ALA A 492 -1.08 20.69 -31.80
N THR A 493 -1.76 19.53 -31.82
CA THR A 493 -2.79 19.21 -32.82
C THR A 493 -4.01 20.11 -32.66
N ALA A 494 -4.48 20.34 -31.44
CA ALA A 494 -5.62 21.21 -31.15
C ALA A 494 -5.35 22.66 -31.59
N ILE A 495 -4.17 23.19 -31.26
CA ILE A 495 -3.72 24.53 -31.68
C ILE A 495 -3.65 24.63 -33.21
N THR A 496 -3.04 23.63 -33.86
CA THR A 496 -2.93 23.62 -35.33
C THR A 496 -4.30 23.56 -35.99
N SER A 497 -5.21 22.74 -35.48
CA SER A 497 -6.59 22.66 -35.94
C SER A 497 -7.34 24.00 -35.79
N ALA A 498 -7.25 24.63 -34.61
CA ALA A 498 -7.89 25.92 -34.35
C ALA A 498 -7.38 27.06 -35.26
N LEU A 499 -6.06 27.09 -35.56
CA LEU A 499 -5.45 28.11 -36.40
C LEU A 499 -5.67 27.86 -37.89
N THR A 500 -5.73 26.60 -38.34
CA THR A 500 -5.94 26.27 -39.75
C THR A 500 -7.39 26.10 -40.13
N GLY A 501 -8.33 26.02 -39.17
CA GLY A 501 -9.74 25.72 -39.37
C GLY A 501 -10.01 24.30 -39.86
N LYS A 502 -9.03 23.38 -39.79
CA LYS A 502 -9.18 21.97 -40.20
C LYS A 502 -9.70 21.15 -39.06
N ALA A 503 -10.79 20.42 -39.27
CA ALA A 503 -11.35 19.53 -38.24
C ALA A 503 -10.38 18.38 -37.92
N VAL A 504 -10.44 17.93 -36.67
CA VAL A 504 -9.74 16.75 -36.17
C VAL A 504 -10.69 15.55 -36.19
N ARG A 505 -10.18 14.41 -36.57
CA ARG A 505 -10.97 13.17 -36.63
C ARG A 505 -11.37 12.73 -35.24
N HIS A 506 -12.64 12.50 -35.02
CA HIS A 506 -13.23 12.05 -33.76
C HIS A 506 -12.82 10.61 -33.39
N ASP A 507 -12.50 9.76 -34.38
CA ASP A 507 -12.13 8.35 -34.20
C ASP A 507 -10.63 8.14 -33.87
N VAL A 508 -9.87 9.24 -33.67
CA VAL A 508 -8.43 9.23 -33.41
C VAL A 508 -8.12 9.73 -32.00
N ALA A 509 -7.39 8.94 -31.23
CA ALA A 509 -6.78 9.40 -29.99
C ALA A 509 -5.26 9.38 -30.08
N MET A 510 -4.59 10.18 -29.25
CA MET A 510 -3.16 10.30 -29.27
C MET A 510 -2.55 10.54 -27.89
N THR A 511 -1.28 10.16 -27.72
CA THR A 511 -0.44 10.53 -26.58
C THR A 511 1.01 10.61 -27.01
N GLY A 512 1.76 11.53 -26.47
CA GLY A 512 3.17 11.73 -26.74
C GLY A 512 3.65 13.07 -26.22
N GLU A 513 4.89 13.13 -25.79
CA GLU A 513 5.57 14.37 -25.48
C GLU A 513 6.09 15.00 -26.77
N ILE A 514 6.08 16.33 -26.85
CA ILE A 514 6.56 17.07 -28.01
C ILE A 514 7.81 17.88 -27.66
N THR A 515 8.79 17.86 -28.56
CA THR A 515 9.93 18.79 -28.48
C THR A 515 9.66 20.06 -29.29
N LEU A 516 10.43 21.12 -29.05
CA LEU A 516 10.33 22.37 -29.82
C LEU A 516 10.52 22.20 -31.33
N ARG A 517 11.17 21.11 -31.76
CA ARG A 517 11.41 20.77 -33.17
C ARG A 517 10.36 19.82 -33.74
N GLY A 518 9.40 19.38 -32.95
CA GLY A 518 8.33 18.47 -33.37
C GLY A 518 8.65 16.99 -33.25
N THR A 519 9.78 16.60 -32.66
CA THR A 519 10.05 15.19 -32.37
C THR A 519 9.08 14.72 -31.28
N VAL A 520 8.51 13.53 -31.48
CA VAL A 520 7.58 12.90 -30.54
C VAL A 520 8.35 11.93 -29.66
N LEU A 521 8.33 12.17 -28.35
CA LEU A 521 9.05 11.38 -27.34
C LEU A 521 8.13 10.35 -26.65
N PRO A 522 8.71 9.24 -26.16
CA PRO A 522 7.95 8.16 -25.52
C PRO A 522 7.34 8.60 -24.19
N VAL A 523 6.21 7.96 -23.85
CA VAL A 523 5.46 8.26 -22.62
C VAL A 523 5.08 6.98 -21.87
N GLY A 524 4.79 7.09 -20.58
CA GLY A 524 4.38 5.97 -19.74
C GLY A 524 2.88 5.64 -19.81
N GLY A 525 2.51 4.45 -19.25
CA GLY A 525 1.12 4.03 -19.08
C GLY A 525 0.41 3.66 -20.40
N ILE A 526 1.13 3.15 -21.39
CA ILE A 526 0.57 2.83 -22.72
C ILE A 526 -0.56 1.80 -22.63
N LYS A 527 -0.40 0.75 -21.84
CA LYS A 527 -1.44 -0.28 -21.66
C LYS A 527 -2.76 0.34 -21.20
N GLU A 528 -2.70 1.12 -20.14
CA GLU A 528 -3.89 1.74 -19.52
C GLU A 528 -4.54 2.77 -20.47
N LYS A 529 -3.74 3.60 -21.10
CA LYS A 529 -4.18 4.61 -22.07
C LYS A 529 -4.90 3.96 -23.25
N VAL A 530 -4.32 2.92 -23.82
CA VAL A 530 -4.88 2.19 -24.98
C VAL A 530 -6.18 1.48 -24.62
N ILE A 531 -6.27 0.88 -23.42
CA ILE A 531 -7.50 0.23 -22.95
C ILE A 531 -8.61 1.27 -22.76
N ALA A 532 -8.30 2.45 -22.23
CA ALA A 532 -9.28 3.52 -22.06
C ALA A 532 -9.80 4.04 -23.42
N ALA A 533 -8.90 4.28 -24.38
CA ALA A 533 -9.28 4.69 -25.72
C ALA A 533 -10.15 3.64 -26.44
N HIS A 534 -9.81 2.35 -26.30
CA HIS A 534 -10.63 1.26 -26.84
C HIS A 534 -12.03 1.24 -26.23
N ARG A 535 -12.13 1.40 -24.89
CA ARG A 535 -13.41 1.47 -24.16
C ARG A 535 -14.25 2.66 -24.61
N ALA A 536 -13.63 3.81 -24.90
CA ALA A 536 -14.28 5.01 -25.41
C ALA A 536 -14.70 4.90 -26.91
N GLY A 537 -14.39 3.77 -27.57
CA GLY A 537 -14.78 3.51 -28.95
C GLY A 537 -13.81 4.02 -30.01
N ILE A 538 -12.63 4.50 -29.64
CA ILE A 538 -11.58 4.96 -30.55
C ILE A 538 -11.15 3.82 -31.48
N LYS A 539 -10.98 4.14 -32.77
CA LYS A 539 -10.59 3.20 -33.80
C LYS A 539 -9.12 3.31 -34.24
N LYS A 540 -8.51 4.48 -34.01
CA LYS A 540 -7.12 4.72 -34.37
C LYS A 540 -6.39 5.40 -33.21
N ILE A 541 -5.21 4.88 -32.84
CA ILE A 541 -4.38 5.45 -31.78
C ILE A 541 -3.01 5.80 -32.35
N LEU A 542 -2.58 7.06 -32.11
CA LEU A 542 -1.26 7.55 -32.46
C LEU A 542 -0.35 7.45 -31.22
N LEU A 543 0.77 6.77 -31.37
CA LEU A 543 1.74 6.51 -30.31
C LEU A 543 3.15 6.88 -30.76
N PRO A 544 4.03 7.33 -29.85
CA PRO A 544 5.44 7.50 -30.16
C PRO A 544 6.08 6.19 -30.64
N GLU A 545 7.00 6.26 -31.62
CA GLU A 545 7.65 5.08 -32.22
C GLU A 545 8.35 4.22 -31.16
N GLU A 546 9.01 4.84 -30.19
CA GLU A 546 9.73 4.15 -29.12
C GLU A 546 8.81 3.35 -28.18
N ASN A 547 7.52 3.71 -28.07
CA ASN A 547 6.53 2.95 -27.31
C ASN A 547 6.05 1.67 -28.01
N LYS A 548 6.58 1.35 -29.19
CA LYS A 548 6.31 0.06 -29.85
C LYS A 548 6.69 -1.14 -28.98
N ARG A 549 7.70 -0.99 -28.15
CA ARG A 549 8.11 -2.00 -27.15
C ARG A 549 7.04 -2.28 -26.09
N ASP A 550 6.21 -1.29 -25.75
CA ASP A 550 5.20 -1.42 -24.69
C ASP A 550 3.93 -2.14 -25.19
N MET A 551 3.84 -2.36 -26.51
CA MET A 551 2.70 -3.06 -27.11
C MET A 551 2.57 -4.51 -26.65
N ASP A 552 3.64 -5.14 -26.15
CA ASP A 552 3.58 -6.51 -25.62
C ASP A 552 2.64 -6.62 -24.42
N GLU A 553 2.40 -5.52 -23.73
CA GLU A 553 1.50 -5.46 -22.57
C GLU A 553 0.03 -5.23 -22.96
N VAL A 554 -0.23 -4.76 -24.16
CA VAL A 554 -1.58 -4.49 -24.66
C VAL A 554 -2.29 -5.81 -25.01
N PRO A 555 -3.53 -6.03 -24.52
CA PRO A 555 -4.29 -7.25 -24.80
C PRO A 555 -4.53 -7.48 -26.27
N GLN A 556 -4.50 -8.75 -26.69
CA GLN A 556 -4.72 -9.14 -28.08
C GLN A 556 -6.11 -8.76 -28.62
N SER A 557 -7.13 -8.73 -27.76
CA SER A 557 -8.48 -8.24 -28.12
C SER A 557 -8.43 -6.79 -28.58
N VAL A 558 -7.76 -5.92 -27.82
CA VAL A 558 -7.62 -4.49 -28.16
C VAL A 558 -6.80 -4.30 -29.43
N LYS A 559 -5.71 -5.10 -29.59
CA LYS A 559 -4.87 -5.05 -30.81
C LYS A 559 -5.61 -5.38 -32.11
N LYS A 560 -6.69 -6.17 -32.03
CA LYS A 560 -7.51 -6.53 -33.17
C LYS A 560 -8.53 -5.44 -33.54
N ASP A 561 -9.00 -4.70 -32.56
CA ASP A 561 -10.10 -3.75 -32.72
C ASP A 561 -9.64 -2.33 -33.03
N VAL A 562 -8.38 -2.00 -32.73
CA VAL A 562 -7.80 -0.66 -32.85
C VAL A 562 -6.61 -0.66 -33.80
N LYS A 563 -6.55 0.33 -34.66
CA LYS A 563 -5.40 0.57 -35.55
C LYS A 563 -4.36 1.42 -34.85
N PHE A 564 -3.16 0.89 -34.62
CA PHE A 564 -2.04 1.63 -34.06
C PHE A 564 -1.19 2.25 -35.16
N VAL A 565 -0.84 3.52 -35.00
CA VAL A 565 0.08 4.25 -35.88
C VAL A 565 1.20 4.80 -34.99
N PHE A 566 2.42 4.37 -35.27
CA PHE A 566 3.61 4.84 -34.59
C PHE A 566 4.16 6.04 -35.31
N VAL A 567 4.46 7.10 -34.59
CA VAL A 567 4.88 8.41 -35.11
C VAL A 567 6.19 8.85 -34.48
N HIS A 568 7.06 9.43 -35.26
CA HIS A 568 8.34 9.98 -34.83
C HIS A 568 8.31 11.51 -34.79
N HIS A 569 7.49 12.12 -35.64
CA HIS A 569 7.43 13.57 -35.79
C HIS A 569 5.99 14.07 -35.80
N MET A 570 5.79 15.30 -35.31
CA MET A 570 4.48 15.93 -35.25
C MET A 570 3.78 16.11 -36.60
N ASP A 571 4.54 16.27 -37.69
CA ASP A 571 3.98 16.34 -39.05
C ASP A 571 3.22 15.04 -39.41
N GLU A 572 3.71 13.88 -38.94
CA GLU A 572 3.03 12.60 -39.11
C GLU A 572 1.74 12.53 -38.31
N VAL A 573 1.77 13.09 -37.08
CA VAL A 573 0.57 13.19 -36.21
C VAL A 573 -0.51 14.00 -36.92
N LEU A 574 -0.18 15.20 -37.42
CA LEU A 574 -1.11 16.08 -38.11
C LEU A 574 -1.67 15.44 -39.37
N ALA A 575 -0.84 14.73 -40.15
CA ALA A 575 -1.28 14.02 -41.35
C ALA A 575 -2.27 12.89 -41.09
N GLN A 576 -2.26 12.32 -39.86
CA GLN A 576 -3.16 11.23 -39.46
C GLN A 576 -4.41 11.73 -38.72
N ALA A 577 -4.30 12.85 -38.02
CA ALA A 577 -5.33 13.38 -37.13
C ALA A 577 -6.25 14.38 -37.85
N LEU A 578 -5.71 15.25 -38.72
CA LEU A 578 -6.52 16.27 -39.41
C LEU A 578 -7.27 15.68 -40.59
N VAL A 579 -8.49 16.15 -40.79
CA VAL A 579 -9.29 15.82 -41.97
C VAL A 579 -8.62 16.45 -43.19
N LYS A 580 -8.43 15.65 -44.25
CA LYS A 580 -7.94 16.16 -45.51
C LYS A 580 -9.00 17.03 -46.15
N SER A 581 -8.63 18.26 -46.52
CA SER A 581 -9.48 19.20 -47.28
C SER A 581 -9.87 18.63 -48.61
#